data_5a106e18e5bfe67733bd13918f21a897
#
_entry.id   5a106e18e5bfe67733bd13918f21a897
#
_cell.length_a   1.000
_cell.length_b   1.000
_cell.length_c   1.000
_cell.angle_alpha   90.00
_cell.angle_beta   90.00
_cell.angle_gamma   90.00
#
_symmetry.space_group_name_H-M   'P 1'
#
loop_
_entity.id
_entity.type
_entity.pdbx_description
1 polymer ?
#
loop_
_entity_poly.entity_id
_entity_poly.type
_entity_poly.pdbx_seq_one_letter_code
_entity_poly.pdbx_strand_id
1 'polypeptide(L)'
;EAREGRVRELLKRMELTPHARKRPQELSGGEQQRVALARALAPRPRLLLLDEPLGALDLRLREELLFFLRRTLKEEGVTTLLVTHDQGEAFLLAHRVALLREGRLVQVGRPEEVYARPKDPWAARFLGHKNLLSPGESQALGLPPKAHLLPPRALALGGSLEGVVEER
;
A
#
# COMPACT_ATOMS: atom_id res chain seq x y z
N GLU A 1 -23.03 -24.52 17.48
CA GLU A 1 -23.91 -23.84 16.50
C GLU A 1 -23.34 -22.46 16.11
N ALA A 2 -23.07 -21.52 17.03
CA ALA A 2 -22.54 -20.19 16.69
C ALA A 2 -21.18 -20.23 15.98
N ARG A 3 -20.26 -21.12 16.40
CA ARG A 3 -18.94 -21.31 15.81
C ARG A 3 -19.03 -21.86 14.38
N GLU A 4 -19.90 -22.82 14.14
CA GLU A 4 -20.10 -23.41 12.81
C GLU A 4 -20.76 -22.41 11.85
N GLY A 5 -21.68 -21.58 12.36
CA GLY A 5 -22.28 -20.50 11.60
C GLY A 5 -21.22 -19.50 11.09
N ARG A 6 -20.28 -19.07 11.97
CA ARG A 6 -19.19 -18.16 11.58
C ARG A 6 -18.23 -18.79 10.56
N VAL A 7 -17.92 -20.08 10.71
CA VAL A 7 -17.09 -20.79 9.72
C VAL A 7 -17.75 -20.81 8.35
N ARG A 8 -19.05 -21.16 8.27
CA ARG A 8 -19.79 -21.17 7.01
C ARG A 8 -19.88 -19.77 6.39
N GLU A 9 -20.11 -18.75 7.18
CA GLU A 9 -20.14 -17.37 6.74
C GLU A 9 -18.79 -16.98 6.11
N LEU A 10 -17.68 -17.24 6.80
CA LEU A 10 -16.34 -16.93 6.29
C LEU A 10 -15.98 -17.73 5.03
N LEU A 11 -16.29 -19.02 4.98
CA LEU A 11 -16.09 -19.82 3.78
C LEU A 11 -16.81 -19.22 2.57
N LYS A 12 -18.04 -18.73 2.75
CA LYS A 12 -18.81 -18.07 1.70
C LYS A 12 -18.16 -16.74 1.29
N ARG A 13 -17.84 -15.87 2.25
CA ARG A 13 -17.22 -14.56 2.00
C ARG A 13 -15.87 -14.66 1.32
N MET A 14 -15.07 -15.67 1.70
CA MET A 14 -13.74 -15.93 1.13
C MET A 14 -13.80 -16.73 -0.19
N GLU A 15 -15.01 -17.03 -0.69
CA GLU A 15 -15.20 -17.84 -1.90
C GLU A 15 -14.57 -19.24 -1.79
N LEU A 16 -14.52 -19.80 -0.58
CA LEU A 16 -13.88 -21.08 -0.26
C LEU A 16 -14.88 -22.21 -0.07
N THR A 17 -16.19 -21.97 -0.22
CA THR A 17 -17.23 -22.99 -0.03
C THR A 17 -16.97 -24.28 -0.85
N PRO A 18 -16.56 -24.21 -2.15
CA PRO A 18 -16.24 -25.41 -2.93
C PRO A 18 -15.02 -26.18 -2.41
N HIS A 19 -14.17 -25.51 -1.63
CA HIS A 19 -12.90 -26.03 -1.15
C HIS A 19 -12.92 -26.39 0.33
N ALA A 20 -14.09 -26.32 1.01
CA ALA A 20 -14.22 -26.50 2.46
C ALA A 20 -13.69 -27.84 3.00
N ARG A 21 -13.60 -28.88 2.15
CA ARG A 21 -13.10 -30.21 2.50
C ARG A 21 -11.69 -30.50 2.03
N LYS A 22 -11.08 -29.59 1.25
CA LYS A 22 -9.72 -29.75 0.75
C LYS A 22 -8.68 -29.53 1.87
N ARG A 23 -7.57 -30.25 1.78
CA ARG A 23 -6.41 -30.02 2.62
C ARG A 23 -5.63 -28.79 2.13
N PRO A 24 -4.88 -28.09 2.99
CA PRO A 24 -4.11 -26.90 2.58
C PRO A 24 -3.21 -27.10 1.35
N GLN A 25 -2.62 -28.30 1.21
CA GLN A 25 -1.73 -28.63 0.09
C GLN A 25 -2.47 -28.79 -1.25
N GLU A 26 -3.78 -28.97 -1.22
CA GLU A 26 -4.65 -29.11 -2.41
C GLU A 26 -5.22 -27.75 -2.88
N LEU A 27 -4.85 -26.67 -2.19
CA LEU A 27 -5.28 -25.32 -2.47
C LEU A 27 -4.22 -24.57 -3.28
N SER A 28 -4.67 -23.72 -4.22
CA SER A 28 -3.81 -22.75 -4.91
C SER A 28 -3.26 -21.72 -3.91
N GLY A 29 -2.19 -21.00 -4.29
CA GLY A 29 -1.60 -19.95 -3.45
C GLY A 29 -2.62 -18.90 -3.03
N GLY A 30 -3.49 -18.46 -3.94
CA GLY A 30 -4.57 -17.50 -3.63
C GLY A 30 -5.62 -18.06 -2.68
N GLU A 31 -6.03 -19.32 -2.85
CA GLU A 31 -6.94 -20.00 -1.92
C GLU A 31 -6.32 -20.15 -0.53
N GLN A 32 -5.03 -20.46 -0.45
CA GLN A 32 -4.30 -20.52 0.83
C GLN A 32 -4.28 -19.17 1.54
N GLN A 33 -4.04 -18.07 0.81
CA GLN A 33 -4.10 -16.72 1.37
C GLN A 33 -5.50 -16.37 1.88
N ARG A 34 -6.55 -16.71 1.14
CA ARG A 34 -7.93 -16.53 1.59
C ARG A 34 -8.24 -17.35 2.84
N VAL A 35 -7.72 -18.56 2.96
CA VAL A 35 -7.84 -19.38 4.18
C VAL A 35 -7.11 -18.72 5.35
N ALA A 36 -5.89 -18.21 5.13
CA ALA A 36 -5.14 -17.51 6.18
C ALA A 36 -5.91 -16.27 6.69
N LEU A 37 -6.46 -15.47 5.78
CA LEU A 37 -7.29 -14.33 6.11
C LEU A 37 -8.57 -14.73 6.86
N ALA A 38 -9.27 -15.78 6.40
CA ALA A 38 -10.45 -16.33 7.09
C ALA A 38 -10.12 -16.74 8.53
N ARG A 39 -9.00 -17.42 8.75
CA ARG A 39 -8.55 -17.82 10.08
C ARG A 39 -8.28 -16.62 10.99
N ALA A 40 -7.63 -15.57 10.46
CA ALA A 40 -7.36 -14.34 11.20
C ALA A 40 -8.63 -13.58 11.58
N LEU A 41 -9.65 -13.59 10.70
CA LEU A 41 -10.95 -12.93 10.91
C LEU A 41 -11.96 -13.75 11.73
N ALA A 42 -11.76 -15.08 11.84
CA ALA A 42 -12.70 -15.97 12.53
C ALA A 42 -13.01 -15.56 13.99
N PRO A 43 -12.02 -15.16 14.81
CA PRO A 43 -12.26 -14.72 16.18
C PRO A 43 -12.88 -13.32 16.31
N ARG A 44 -13.19 -12.64 15.21
CA ARG A 44 -13.65 -11.23 15.17
C ARG A 44 -12.69 -10.29 15.90
N PRO A 45 -11.44 -10.18 15.44
CA PRO A 45 -10.44 -9.37 16.12
C PRO A 45 -10.78 -7.87 16.06
N ARG A 46 -10.37 -7.12 17.06
CA ARG A 46 -10.45 -5.65 17.05
C ARG A 46 -9.34 -5.01 16.21
N LEU A 47 -8.22 -5.71 16.05
CA LEU A 47 -7.06 -5.30 15.27
C LEU A 47 -6.55 -6.51 14.47
N LEU A 48 -6.35 -6.31 13.17
CA LEU A 48 -5.75 -7.27 12.26
C LEU A 48 -4.36 -6.78 11.85
N LEU A 49 -3.35 -7.63 12.00
CA LEU A 49 -1.99 -7.35 11.56
C LEU A 49 -1.71 -8.19 10.31
N LEU A 50 -1.30 -7.53 9.23
CA LEU A 50 -0.92 -8.17 7.97
C LEU A 50 0.52 -7.78 7.64
N ASP A 51 1.38 -8.79 7.56
CA ASP A 51 2.79 -8.62 7.21
C ASP A 51 3.04 -9.24 5.84
N GLU A 52 3.38 -8.40 4.84
CA GLU A 52 3.61 -8.77 3.44
C GLU A 52 2.55 -9.76 2.88
N PRO A 53 1.24 -9.46 3.01
CA PRO A 53 0.19 -10.46 2.75
C PRO A 53 0.13 -10.95 1.30
N LEU A 54 0.72 -10.22 0.34
CA LEU A 54 0.70 -10.55 -1.08
C LEU A 54 2.11 -10.75 -1.68
N GLY A 55 3.16 -10.70 -0.86
CA GLY A 55 4.56 -10.68 -1.31
C GLY A 55 5.03 -11.94 -2.07
N ALA A 56 4.45 -13.10 -1.81
CA ALA A 56 4.87 -14.38 -2.40
C ALA A 56 4.09 -14.77 -3.68
N LEU A 57 3.29 -13.88 -4.24
CA LEU A 57 2.38 -14.17 -5.36
C LEU A 57 2.89 -13.60 -6.68
N ASP A 58 2.52 -14.26 -7.79
CA ASP A 58 2.70 -13.69 -9.12
C ASP A 58 1.84 -12.43 -9.31
N LEU A 59 2.20 -11.60 -10.29
CA LEU A 59 1.60 -10.28 -10.49
C LEU A 59 0.08 -10.33 -10.67
N ARG A 60 -0.41 -11.26 -11.49
CA ARG A 60 -1.84 -11.35 -11.79
C ARG A 60 -2.65 -11.75 -10.55
N LEU A 61 -2.19 -12.77 -9.84
CA LEU A 61 -2.83 -13.26 -8.63
C LEU A 61 -2.76 -12.21 -7.51
N ARG A 62 -1.67 -11.44 -7.45
CA ARG A 62 -1.50 -10.32 -6.51
C ARG A 62 -2.57 -9.26 -6.73
N GLU A 63 -2.81 -8.82 -7.98
CA GLU A 63 -3.83 -7.82 -8.30
C GLU A 63 -5.25 -8.31 -7.93
N GLU A 64 -5.60 -9.54 -8.29
CA GLU A 64 -6.89 -10.14 -7.95
C GLU A 64 -7.12 -10.17 -6.43
N LEU A 65 -6.10 -10.60 -5.68
CA LEU A 65 -6.17 -10.70 -4.22
C LEU A 65 -6.12 -9.32 -3.53
N LEU A 66 -5.48 -8.33 -4.11
CA LEU A 66 -5.46 -6.97 -3.59
C LEU A 66 -6.87 -6.38 -3.54
N PHE A 67 -7.63 -6.48 -4.64
CA PHE A 67 -9.03 -6.04 -4.68
C PHE A 67 -9.93 -6.86 -3.76
N PHE A 68 -9.71 -8.16 -3.70
CA PHE A 68 -10.41 -9.05 -2.78
C PHE A 68 -10.16 -8.65 -1.31
N LEU A 69 -8.91 -8.42 -0.94
CA LEU A 69 -8.51 -7.98 0.41
C LEU A 69 -9.16 -6.65 0.77
N ARG A 70 -9.10 -5.67 -0.14
CA ARG A 70 -9.76 -4.36 0.05
C ARG A 70 -11.24 -4.49 0.35
N ARG A 71 -11.97 -5.28 -0.46
CA ARG A 71 -13.40 -5.53 -0.26
C ARG A 71 -13.65 -6.18 1.10
N THR A 72 -12.92 -7.23 1.40
CA THR A 72 -13.06 -8.00 2.65
C THR A 72 -12.82 -7.14 3.89
N LEU A 73 -11.72 -6.38 3.92
CA LEU A 73 -11.41 -5.51 5.06
C LEU A 73 -12.47 -4.43 5.28
N LYS A 74 -13.02 -3.88 4.19
CA LYS A 74 -14.11 -2.90 4.25
C LYS A 74 -15.40 -3.52 4.80
N GLU A 75 -15.77 -4.72 4.36
CA GLU A 75 -16.97 -5.43 4.80
C GLU A 75 -16.87 -5.88 6.27
N GLU A 76 -15.71 -6.34 6.71
CA GLU A 76 -15.48 -6.75 8.10
C GLU A 76 -15.37 -5.55 9.06
N GLY A 77 -15.04 -4.35 8.55
CA GLY A 77 -14.89 -3.13 9.36
C GLY A 77 -13.82 -3.22 10.43
N VAL A 78 -12.83 -4.11 10.26
CA VAL A 78 -11.78 -4.35 11.23
C VAL A 78 -10.64 -3.34 11.06
N THR A 79 -10.17 -2.77 12.17
CA THR A 79 -8.95 -1.95 12.14
C THR A 79 -7.78 -2.81 11.71
N THR A 80 -7.07 -2.38 10.67
CA THR A 80 -5.97 -3.17 10.08
C THR A 80 -4.69 -2.37 10.07
N LEU A 81 -3.60 -2.99 10.51
CA LEU A 81 -2.24 -2.53 10.28
C LEU A 81 -1.59 -3.44 9.22
N LEU A 82 -1.24 -2.84 8.09
CA LEU A 82 -0.58 -3.51 6.97
C LEU A 82 0.88 -3.08 6.91
N VAL A 83 1.78 -4.04 6.86
CA VAL A 83 3.19 -3.84 6.51
C VAL A 83 3.41 -4.38 5.10
N THR A 84 3.93 -3.56 4.22
CA THR A 84 4.28 -3.95 2.84
C THR A 84 5.39 -3.06 2.31
N HIS A 85 6.19 -3.58 1.38
CA HIS A 85 7.14 -2.79 0.60
C HIS A 85 6.53 -2.33 -0.75
N ASP A 86 5.32 -2.77 -1.08
CA ASP A 86 4.60 -2.36 -2.29
C ASP A 86 3.75 -1.11 -2.02
N GLN A 87 4.09 -0.01 -2.71
CA GLN A 87 3.39 1.26 -2.55
C GLN A 87 1.95 1.21 -3.09
N GLY A 88 1.71 0.43 -4.16
CA GLY A 88 0.39 0.25 -4.74
C GLY A 88 -0.57 -0.41 -3.75
N GLU A 89 -0.09 -1.46 -3.06
CA GLU A 89 -0.84 -2.11 -1.98
C GLU A 89 -1.18 -1.12 -0.87
N ALA A 90 -0.16 -0.40 -0.36
CA ALA A 90 -0.35 0.56 0.71
C ALA A 90 -1.34 1.66 0.32
N PHE A 91 -1.24 2.21 -0.88
CA PHE A 91 -2.07 3.31 -1.35
C PHE A 91 -3.51 2.88 -1.66
N LEU A 92 -3.71 1.63 -2.11
CA LEU A 92 -5.04 1.11 -2.40
C LEU A 92 -5.81 0.70 -1.15
N LEU A 93 -5.11 0.16 -0.15
CA LEU A 93 -5.73 -0.45 1.03
C LEU A 93 -5.85 0.52 2.21
N ALA A 94 -4.89 1.41 2.41
CA ALA A 94 -4.76 2.17 3.63
C ALA A 94 -5.46 3.54 3.57
N HIS A 95 -6.11 3.94 4.67
CA HIS A 95 -6.60 5.31 4.87
C HIS A 95 -5.46 6.27 5.29
N ARG A 96 -4.42 5.72 5.90
CA ARG A 96 -3.20 6.44 6.28
C ARG A 96 -2.00 5.55 6.03
N VAL A 97 -0.93 6.12 5.51
CA VAL A 97 0.34 5.45 5.30
C VAL A 97 1.41 6.04 6.20
N ALA A 98 2.35 5.20 6.61
CA ALA A 98 3.50 5.57 7.41
C ALA A 98 4.77 5.12 6.68
N LEU A 99 5.64 6.06 6.35
CA LEU A 99 6.95 5.77 5.76
C LEU A 99 7.97 5.51 6.88
N LEU A 100 8.57 4.33 6.86
CA LEU A 100 9.64 3.94 7.79
C LEU A 100 10.97 3.86 7.06
N ARG A 101 12.02 4.38 7.70
CA ARG A 101 13.40 4.25 7.25
C ARG A 101 14.30 3.91 8.42
N GLU A 102 15.05 2.82 8.34
CA GLU A 102 16.01 2.42 9.38
C GLU A 102 15.39 2.40 10.79
N GLY A 103 14.17 1.85 10.92
CA GLY A 103 13.44 1.78 12.19
C GLY A 103 12.84 3.11 12.67
N ARG A 104 12.94 4.19 11.89
CA ARG A 104 12.41 5.51 12.25
C ARG A 104 11.24 5.89 11.38
N LEU A 105 10.23 6.49 11.98
CA LEU A 105 9.08 7.05 11.28
C LEU A 105 9.49 8.37 10.61
N VAL A 106 9.43 8.40 9.26
CA VAL A 106 9.77 9.58 8.45
C VAL A 106 8.56 10.46 8.25
N GLN A 107 7.44 9.88 7.79
CA GLN A 107 6.23 10.63 7.47
C GLN A 107 4.99 9.76 7.70
N VAL A 108 3.89 10.39 8.12
CA VAL A 108 2.55 9.77 8.21
C VAL A 108 1.53 10.73 7.64
N GLY A 109 0.61 10.22 6.83
CA GLY A 109 -0.48 11.02 6.27
C GLY A 109 -1.43 10.16 5.45
N ARG A 110 -2.36 10.82 4.77
CA ARG A 110 -3.16 10.16 3.73
C ARG A 110 -2.26 9.80 2.55
N PRO A 111 -2.53 8.71 1.82
CA PRO A 111 -1.72 8.32 0.66
C PRO A 111 -1.45 9.46 -0.32
N GLU A 112 -2.51 10.22 -0.66
CA GLU A 112 -2.44 11.33 -1.61
C GLU A 112 -1.56 12.47 -1.09
N GLU A 113 -1.66 12.79 0.21
CA GLU A 113 -0.87 13.83 0.85
C GLU A 113 0.61 13.46 0.93
N VAL A 114 0.88 12.21 1.31
CA VAL A 114 2.25 11.68 1.43
C VAL A 114 2.93 11.63 0.06
N TYR A 115 2.18 11.20 -0.97
CA TYR A 115 2.68 11.18 -2.35
C TYR A 115 2.90 12.59 -2.90
N ALA A 116 1.91 13.48 -2.79
CA ALA A 116 2.01 14.83 -3.33
C ALA A 116 3.02 15.70 -2.58
N ARG A 117 3.22 15.41 -1.29
CA ARG A 117 4.05 16.22 -0.37
C ARG A 117 5.03 15.37 0.44
N PRO A 118 6.03 14.73 -0.21
CA PRO A 118 7.06 13.98 0.51
C PRO A 118 7.89 14.92 1.39
N LYS A 119 8.14 14.49 2.63
CA LYS A 119 8.79 15.28 3.68
C LYS A 119 10.25 15.62 3.37
N ASP A 120 10.93 14.74 2.67
CA ASP A 120 12.33 14.87 2.33
C ASP A 120 12.68 14.21 0.98
N PRO A 121 13.89 14.43 0.44
CA PRO A 121 14.31 13.84 -0.83
C PRO A 121 14.36 12.31 -0.84
N TRP A 122 14.56 11.69 0.34
CA TRP A 122 14.50 10.24 0.43
C TRP A 122 13.05 9.75 0.24
N ALA A 123 12.08 10.36 0.93
CA ALA A 123 10.67 10.04 0.79
C ALA A 123 10.21 10.21 -0.68
N ALA A 124 10.61 11.31 -1.33
CA ALA A 124 10.30 11.55 -2.74
C ALA A 124 10.84 10.43 -3.65
N ARG A 125 12.11 10.05 -3.49
CA ARG A 125 12.71 8.94 -4.25
C ARG A 125 12.05 7.60 -3.95
N PHE A 126 11.81 7.33 -2.68
CA PHE A 126 11.13 6.12 -2.23
C PHE A 126 9.74 5.99 -2.86
N LEU A 127 8.99 7.08 -2.98
CA LEU A 127 7.68 7.15 -3.63
C LEU A 127 7.73 7.18 -5.16
N GLY A 128 8.91 7.04 -5.76
CA GLY A 128 9.06 6.93 -7.21
C GLY A 128 9.04 8.25 -7.98
N HIS A 129 9.18 9.39 -7.29
CA HIS A 129 9.31 10.68 -7.98
C HIS A 129 10.63 10.76 -8.75
N LYS A 130 10.54 10.94 -10.07
CA LYS A 130 11.69 11.04 -10.99
C LYS A 130 12.14 12.48 -11.23
N ASN A 131 11.31 13.45 -10.89
CA ASN A 131 11.49 14.88 -11.12
C ASN A 131 12.04 15.62 -9.89
N LEU A 132 12.92 14.96 -9.14
CA LEU A 132 13.60 15.54 -7.98
C LEU A 132 14.97 16.09 -8.42
N LEU A 133 15.12 17.41 -8.33
CA LEU A 133 16.42 18.06 -8.55
C LEU A 133 17.33 17.85 -7.34
N SER A 134 18.57 17.49 -7.61
CA SER A 134 19.64 17.54 -6.61
C SER A 134 20.02 18.99 -6.27
N PRO A 135 20.71 19.25 -5.15
CA PRO A 135 21.21 20.60 -4.84
C PRO A 135 22.08 21.21 -5.94
N GLY A 136 22.90 20.40 -6.62
CA GLY A 136 23.75 20.88 -7.73
C GLY A 136 22.95 21.25 -8.98
N GLU A 137 21.95 20.44 -9.34
CA GLU A 137 21.06 20.75 -10.47
C GLU A 137 20.20 21.98 -10.16
N SER A 138 19.70 22.12 -8.92
CA SER A 138 18.99 23.31 -8.47
C SER A 138 19.83 24.57 -8.63
N GLN A 139 21.10 24.53 -8.20
CA GLN A 139 22.02 25.65 -8.32
C GLN A 139 22.33 26.00 -9.79
N ALA A 140 22.48 25.01 -10.66
CA ALA A 140 22.66 25.21 -12.10
C ALA A 140 21.46 25.91 -12.76
N LEU A 141 20.27 25.76 -12.18
CA LEU A 141 19.03 26.43 -12.63
C LEU A 141 18.76 27.74 -11.88
N GLY A 142 19.72 28.26 -11.10
CA GLY A 142 19.56 29.49 -10.32
C GLY A 142 18.63 29.38 -9.09
N LEU A 143 18.32 28.17 -8.68
CA LEU A 143 17.52 27.88 -7.49
C LEU A 143 18.39 27.72 -6.24
N PRO A 144 17.85 27.89 -5.01
CA PRO A 144 18.58 27.61 -3.79
C PRO A 144 19.20 26.20 -3.82
N PRO A 145 20.42 25.96 -3.23
CA PRO A 145 21.13 24.68 -3.30
C PRO A 145 20.54 23.66 -2.34
N LYS A 146 19.28 23.31 -2.54
CA LYS A 146 18.54 22.25 -1.85
C LYS A 146 17.83 21.35 -2.87
N ALA A 147 17.38 20.18 -2.45
CA ALA A 147 16.60 19.32 -3.34
C ALA A 147 15.18 19.91 -3.54
N HIS A 148 14.77 19.99 -4.79
CA HIS A 148 13.46 20.47 -5.19
C HIS A 148 12.68 19.36 -5.91
N LEU A 149 11.42 19.20 -5.57
CA LEU A 149 10.48 18.36 -6.30
C LEU A 149 9.77 19.22 -7.34
N LEU A 150 10.03 18.95 -8.62
CA LEU A 150 9.33 19.63 -9.71
C LEU A 150 7.97 18.95 -9.97
N PRO A 151 6.89 19.69 -10.14
CA PRO A 151 5.62 19.12 -10.59
C PRO A 151 5.78 18.54 -12.01
N PRO A 152 5.03 17.47 -12.37
CA PRO A 152 5.15 16.83 -13.68
C PRO A 152 5.02 17.77 -14.88
N ARG A 153 4.23 18.83 -14.74
CA ARG A 153 4.04 19.85 -15.81
C ARG A 153 5.26 20.74 -16.05
N ALA A 154 6.19 20.83 -15.10
CA ALA A 154 7.42 21.61 -15.27
C ALA A 154 8.37 21.02 -16.30
N LEU A 155 8.26 19.72 -16.58
CA LEU A 155 9.08 19.01 -17.56
C LEU A 155 8.53 19.08 -18.98
N ALA A 156 7.38 19.70 -19.22
CA ALA A 156 6.81 19.91 -20.55
C ALA A 156 7.43 21.14 -21.20
N LEU A 157 8.49 20.90 -21.99
CA LEU A 157 9.04 21.72 -23.08
C LEU A 157 8.88 23.27 -22.99
N GLY A 158 9.95 23.96 -22.64
CA GLY A 158 10.21 25.35 -23.07
C GLY A 158 9.48 26.46 -22.30
N GLY A 159 8.84 26.15 -21.17
CA GLY A 159 8.28 27.16 -20.28
C GLY A 159 9.31 27.73 -19.29
N SER A 160 9.22 29.01 -18.96
CA SER A 160 9.93 29.58 -17.82
C SER A 160 9.62 28.77 -16.55
N LEU A 161 10.64 28.43 -15.75
CA LEU A 161 10.49 27.72 -14.47
C LEU A 161 9.89 28.61 -13.36
N GLU A 162 9.58 29.88 -13.66
CA GLU A 162 8.97 30.81 -12.71
C GLU A 162 7.56 30.31 -12.30
N GLY A 163 7.39 30.04 -11.01
CA GLY A 163 6.12 29.56 -10.43
C GLY A 163 5.92 28.04 -10.43
N VAL A 164 6.90 27.25 -10.87
CA VAL A 164 6.79 25.79 -11.03
C VAL A 164 7.52 25.03 -9.92
N VAL A 165 8.34 25.67 -9.12
CA VAL A 165 9.09 25.06 -8.03
C VAL A 165 8.38 25.33 -6.72
N GLU A 166 7.83 24.28 -6.11
CA GLU A 166 7.38 24.37 -4.73
C GLU A 166 8.57 24.21 -3.77
N GLU A 167 8.87 25.25 -3.03
CA GLU A 167 9.85 25.26 -1.97
C GLU A 167 9.30 24.50 -0.75
N ARG A 168 10.02 23.47 -0.28
CA ARG A 168 9.65 22.70 0.90
C ARG A 168 10.79 22.54 1.86
#